data_6a167b9d4ad793f85b15c8ecfe4b0a3e
#
_entry.id   6a167b9d4ad793f85b15c8ecfe4b0a3e
#
_cell.length_a   1.000
_cell.length_b   1.000
_cell.length_c   1.000
_cell.angle_alpha   90.00
_cell.angle_beta   90.00
_cell.angle_gamma   90.00
#
_symmetry.space_group_name_H-M   'P 1'
#
loop_
_entity.id
_entity.type
_entity.pdbx_description
1 polymer ?
#
loop_
_entity_poly.entity_id
_entity_poly.type
_entity_poly.pdbx_seq_one_letter_code
_entity_poly.pdbx_strand_id
1 'polypeptide(L)'
;LINSVNGEEESITQVMPLAKRYGAALLCLPLSSGDLPEKAEDRVALAESIVNRAYGYGLQPHDLLLDPLVLTLASGEDSARQTLRTLQLYKEKFGFPTVMGLSNISFGMPQRPYLNGQFLTMALACGLTTPIMNPLNYPAKKAFVSSTTLLGWDPGSAEFIKEYGYEDETTAPGNSAPKGPDKKSFDSNDPLANIRACVEQGEKEAIIDLVKKALADGIDPLDLTKKGLSEAMNVVGDKFGSGKLFLPQVMLAAETMQAAFNTIKEIIPASESLDKGTVVVATVKGDIHDLGKNIVAALLENNGYKIVDLGKDVDPEVIVQAIKDNKAALVGICSLMTTTMPQIDNTVAAIRAAGLNTKVMVGGAVVSQEYADQAGADIYAKDGIAAVN
;
A
#
# COMPACT_ATOMS: atom_id res chain seq x y z
N LEU A 1 27.70 13.90 -4.54
CA LEU A 1 27.12 14.05 -5.88
C LEU A 1 27.70 15.28 -6.55
N ILE A 2 28.23 15.09 -7.79
CA ILE A 2 28.67 16.19 -8.66
C ILE A 2 27.52 16.45 -9.66
N ASN A 3 27.07 17.69 -9.72
CA ASN A 3 26.04 18.15 -10.65
C ASN A 3 26.66 19.27 -11.49
N SER A 4 27.05 19.01 -12.72
CA SER A 4 26.93 17.82 -13.55
C SER A 4 28.13 17.68 -14.51
N VAL A 5 28.22 16.59 -15.24
CA VAL A 5 29.06 16.45 -16.42
C VAL A 5 28.15 16.47 -17.67
N ASN A 6 28.57 17.17 -18.71
CA ASN A 6 27.91 17.17 -20.02
C ASN A 6 28.78 16.47 -21.09
N GLY A 7 28.33 16.47 -22.35
CA GLY A 7 29.01 15.82 -23.46
C GLY A 7 30.24 16.56 -24.00
N GLU A 8 30.65 17.68 -23.42
CA GLU A 8 31.81 18.47 -23.85
C GLU A 8 33.11 17.85 -23.33
N GLU A 9 34.13 17.81 -24.17
CA GLU A 9 35.43 17.20 -23.83
C GLU A 9 36.05 17.88 -22.60
N GLU A 10 35.94 19.19 -22.46
CA GLU A 10 36.44 19.94 -21.33
C GLU A 10 35.75 19.51 -20.03
N SER A 11 34.41 19.40 -20.03
CA SER A 11 33.61 18.94 -18.89
C SER A 11 34.00 17.50 -18.49
N ILE A 12 34.10 16.60 -19.47
CA ILE A 12 34.44 15.19 -19.26
C ILE A 12 35.83 15.06 -18.61
N THR A 13 36.82 15.73 -19.18
CA THR A 13 38.22 15.61 -18.73
C THR A 13 38.47 16.24 -17.37
N GLN A 14 37.71 17.26 -17.00
CA GLN A 14 37.82 17.89 -15.69
C GLN A 14 37.03 17.19 -14.61
N VAL A 15 35.79 16.74 -14.90
CA VAL A 15 34.84 16.28 -13.88
C VAL A 15 34.95 14.79 -13.59
N MET A 16 35.09 13.93 -14.61
CA MET A 16 35.10 12.48 -14.40
C MET A 16 36.29 11.98 -13.56
N PRO A 17 37.54 12.51 -13.74
CA PRO A 17 38.64 12.14 -12.84
C PRO A 17 38.40 12.53 -11.39
N LEU A 18 37.73 13.67 -11.14
CA LEU A 18 37.38 14.11 -9.80
C LEU A 18 36.32 13.20 -9.18
N ALA A 19 35.26 12.85 -9.92
CA ALA A 19 34.24 11.91 -9.47
C ALA A 19 34.88 10.59 -9.04
N LYS A 20 35.77 10.03 -9.88
CA LYS A 20 36.49 8.79 -9.57
C LYS A 20 37.40 8.93 -8.35
N ARG A 21 38.19 10.00 -8.28
CA ARG A 21 39.14 10.24 -7.20
C ARG A 21 38.47 10.35 -5.82
N TYR A 22 37.30 10.99 -5.75
CA TYR A 22 36.61 11.27 -4.50
C TYR A 22 35.44 10.29 -4.22
N GLY A 23 35.21 9.29 -5.08
CA GLY A 23 34.09 8.35 -4.93
C GLY A 23 32.73 9.06 -4.97
N ALA A 24 32.63 10.12 -5.78
CA ALA A 24 31.42 10.91 -5.88
C ALA A 24 30.49 10.36 -6.95
N ALA A 25 29.19 10.28 -6.67
CA ALA A 25 28.18 10.04 -7.69
C ALA A 25 28.17 11.23 -8.70
N LEU A 26 27.89 10.92 -9.95
CA LEU A 26 27.99 11.84 -11.07
C LEU A 26 26.68 11.95 -11.83
N LEU A 27 26.13 13.16 -11.94
CA LEU A 27 24.96 13.45 -12.75
C LEU A 27 25.40 13.71 -14.21
N CYS A 28 24.92 12.87 -15.12
CA CYS A 28 25.16 13.00 -16.57
C CYS A 28 24.04 13.81 -17.20
N LEU A 29 24.39 14.97 -17.73
CA LEU A 29 23.46 15.90 -18.40
C LEU A 29 23.67 15.81 -19.91
N PRO A 30 22.66 15.42 -20.74
CA PRO A 30 22.79 15.26 -22.16
C PRO A 30 22.75 16.61 -22.89
N LEU A 31 23.80 17.39 -22.71
CA LEU A 31 24.10 18.65 -23.38
C LEU A 31 25.49 18.60 -24.00
N SER A 32 25.68 19.26 -25.13
CA SER A 32 26.98 19.49 -25.73
C SER A 32 27.01 20.86 -26.42
N SER A 33 28.19 21.33 -26.80
CA SER A 33 28.38 22.54 -27.62
C SER A 33 27.79 22.33 -29.03
N GLY A 34 26.56 22.67 -29.21
CA GLY A 34 25.82 22.51 -30.44
C GLY A 34 24.33 22.76 -30.24
N ASP A 35 23.53 22.21 -31.14
CA ASP A 35 22.08 22.31 -31.02
C ASP A 35 21.57 21.52 -29.80
N LEU A 36 20.62 22.10 -29.07
CA LEU A 36 19.96 21.43 -27.98
C LEU A 36 19.25 20.16 -28.49
N PRO A 37 19.47 18.98 -27.84
CA PRO A 37 18.80 17.75 -28.26
C PRO A 37 17.30 17.84 -27.96
N GLU A 38 16.51 18.21 -28.96
CA GLU A 38 15.06 18.37 -28.85
C GLU A 38 14.36 17.02 -28.67
N LYS A 39 14.81 15.99 -29.39
CA LYS A 39 14.20 14.65 -29.37
C LYS A 39 14.75 13.77 -28.25
N ALA A 40 13.90 12.91 -27.72
CA ALA A 40 14.27 11.97 -26.68
C ALA A 40 15.40 11.02 -27.09
N GLU A 41 15.36 10.54 -28.33
CA GLU A 41 16.36 9.62 -28.88
C GLU A 41 17.75 10.26 -28.94
N ASP A 42 17.85 11.53 -29.30
CA ASP A 42 19.10 12.28 -29.32
C ASP A 42 19.68 12.48 -27.92
N ARG A 43 18.81 12.76 -26.93
CA ARG A 43 19.20 12.84 -25.50
C ARG A 43 19.75 11.52 -25.01
N VAL A 44 19.11 10.41 -25.37
CA VAL A 44 19.55 9.07 -24.98
C VAL A 44 20.88 8.72 -25.63
N ALA A 45 21.09 9.03 -26.91
CA ALA A 45 22.36 8.79 -27.61
C ALA A 45 23.50 9.59 -26.98
N LEU A 46 23.26 10.85 -26.62
CA LEU A 46 24.27 11.68 -25.96
C LEU A 46 24.55 11.20 -24.53
N ALA A 47 23.53 10.83 -23.78
CA ALA A 47 23.71 10.22 -22.46
C ALA A 47 24.53 8.93 -22.52
N GLU A 48 24.28 8.08 -23.52
CA GLU A 48 25.06 6.85 -23.74
C GLU A 48 26.54 7.15 -24.01
N SER A 49 26.81 8.16 -24.81
CA SER A 49 28.20 8.61 -25.05
C SER A 49 28.88 9.04 -23.75
N ILE A 50 28.19 9.84 -22.92
CA ILE A 50 28.71 10.29 -21.60
C ILE A 50 28.96 9.10 -20.69
N VAL A 51 28.01 8.16 -20.61
CA VAL A 51 28.11 6.93 -19.78
C VAL A 51 29.32 6.08 -20.21
N ASN A 52 29.50 5.87 -21.51
CA ASN A 52 30.63 5.10 -22.04
C ASN A 52 31.96 5.78 -21.72
N ARG A 53 32.02 7.09 -21.76
CA ARG A 53 33.21 7.85 -21.34
C ARG A 53 33.45 7.68 -19.83
N ALA A 54 32.41 7.74 -19.01
CA ALA A 54 32.50 7.53 -17.56
C ALA A 54 33.10 6.15 -17.21
N TYR A 55 32.70 5.11 -17.94
CA TYR A 55 33.30 3.78 -17.79
C TYR A 55 34.79 3.77 -18.16
N GLY A 56 35.19 4.52 -19.17
CA GLY A 56 36.61 4.70 -19.53
C GLY A 56 37.45 5.33 -18.41
N TYR A 57 36.86 6.16 -17.56
CA TYR A 57 37.47 6.71 -16.34
C TYR A 57 37.33 5.80 -15.11
N GLY A 58 36.74 4.60 -15.26
CA GLY A 58 36.59 3.59 -14.20
C GLY A 58 35.42 3.85 -13.25
N LEU A 59 34.49 4.76 -13.60
CA LEU A 59 33.20 4.89 -12.89
C LEU A 59 32.32 3.66 -13.18
N GLN A 60 31.44 3.32 -12.25
CA GLN A 60 30.58 2.15 -12.33
C GLN A 60 29.11 2.58 -12.51
N PRO A 61 28.19 1.70 -12.94
CA PRO A 61 26.78 2.02 -13.09
C PRO A 61 26.14 2.67 -11.87
N HIS A 62 26.51 2.25 -10.67
CA HIS A 62 25.97 2.80 -9.41
C HIS A 62 26.54 4.16 -9.03
N ASP A 63 27.56 4.65 -9.74
CA ASP A 63 28.10 5.99 -9.56
C ASP A 63 27.35 7.03 -10.41
N LEU A 64 26.47 6.59 -11.34
CA LEU A 64 25.90 7.45 -12.37
C LEU A 64 24.40 7.70 -12.16
N LEU A 65 24.00 8.96 -12.40
CA LEU A 65 22.61 9.39 -12.47
C LEU A 65 22.39 10.11 -13.81
N LEU A 66 21.20 10.01 -14.37
CA LEU A 66 20.89 10.60 -15.67
C LEU A 66 19.88 11.74 -15.55
N ASP A 67 20.15 12.88 -16.16
CA ASP A 67 19.20 13.99 -16.28
C ASP A 67 18.47 13.85 -17.63
N PRO A 68 17.12 13.85 -17.69
CA PRO A 68 16.37 13.76 -18.94
C PRO A 68 16.35 15.06 -19.75
N LEU A 69 16.99 16.12 -19.27
CA LEU A 69 17.01 17.46 -19.84
C LEU A 69 15.61 18.08 -19.97
N VAL A 70 15.21 18.83 -18.96
CA VAL A 70 13.90 19.51 -18.94
C VAL A 70 14.00 20.88 -19.60
N LEU A 71 13.36 21.02 -20.75
CA LEU A 71 13.17 22.29 -21.42
C LEU A 71 11.80 22.87 -21.07
N THR A 72 11.68 24.20 -21.09
CA THR A 72 10.41 24.86 -20.76
C THR A 72 9.36 24.68 -21.87
N LEU A 73 8.10 24.58 -21.48
CA LEU A 73 6.96 24.59 -22.40
C LEU A 73 6.90 25.90 -23.23
N ALA A 74 7.44 26.99 -22.69
CA ALA A 74 7.50 28.28 -23.42
C ALA A 74 8.45 28.23 -24.65
N SER A 75 9.41 27.28 -24.69
CA SER A 75 10.32 27.11 -25.83
C SER A 75 9.85 26.07 -26.84
N GLY A 76 8.87 25.21 -26.48
CA GLY A 76 8.37 24.17 -27.38
C GLY A 76 7.23 23.38 -26.79
N GLU A 77 6.13 23.25 -27.52
CA GLU A 77 4.92 22.54 -27.06
C GLU A 77 5.18 21.07 -26.73
N ASP A 78 6.20 20.46 -27.32
CA ASP A 78 6.55 19.05 -27.15
C ASP A 78 7.56 18.80 -26.01
N SER A 79 8.08 19.83 -25.37
CA SER A 79 9.16 19.75 -24.37
C SER A 79 8.85 18.75 -23.25
N ALA A 80 7.63 18.78 -22.69
CA ALA A 80 7.23 17.84 -21.66
C ALA A 80 7.21 16.39 -22.16
N ARG A 81 6.66 16.16 -23.35
CA ARG A 81 6.55 14.82 -23.94
C ARG A 81 7.91 14.23 -24.24
N GLN A 82 8.82 15.01 -24.77
CA GLN A 82 10.19 14.58 -25.03
C GLN A 82 10.94 14.22 -23.74
N THR A 83 10.77 15.00 -22.66
CA THR A 83 11.36 14.68 -21.37
C THR A 83 10.80 13.38 -20.77
N LEU A 84 9.48 13.19 -20.81
CA LEU A 84 8.83 11.96 -20.33
C LEU A 84 9.28 10.74 -21.14
N ARG A 85 9.39 10.89 -22.46
CA ARG A 85 9.90 9.83 -23.32
C ARG A 85 11.37 9.50 -23.04
N THR A 86 12.19 10.50 -22.75
CA THR A 86 13.60 10.31 -22.36
C THR A 86 13.69 9.48 -21.06
N LEU A 87 12.86 9.77 -20.06
CA LEU A 87 12.82 9.00 -18.82
C LEU A 87 12.48 7.52 -19.06
N GLN A 88 11.48 7.23 -19.90
CA GLN A 88 11.12 5.86 -20.28
C GLN A 88 12.28 5.13 -20.94
N LEU A 89 12.92 5.78 -21.93
CA LEU A 89 14.05 5.22 -22.62
C LEU A 89 15.27 5.00 -21.71
N TYR A 90 15.51 5.90 -20.75
CA TYR A 90 16.56 5.70 -19.75
C TYR A 90 16.29 4.49 -18.87
N LYS A 91 15.05 4.31 -18.43
CA LYS A 91 14.64 3.14 -17.63
C LYS A 91 14.82 1.85 -18.42
N GLU A 92 14.41 1.83 -19.69
CA GLU A 92 14.51 0.66 -20.58
C GLU A 92 15.97 0.29 -20.89
N LYS A 93 16.80 1.31 -21.17
CA LYS A 93 18.16 1.10 -21.69
C LYS A 93 19.21 0.95 -20.60
N PHE A 94 19.16 1.77 -19.55
CA PHE A 94 20.21 1.86 -18.54
C PHE A 94 19.76 1.33 -17.19
N GLY A 95 18.51 1.57 -16.77
CA GLY A 95 18.05 1.25 -15.43
C GLY A 95 18.70 2.07 -14.33
N PHE A 96 19.34 3.19 -14.66
CA PHE A 96 20.02 4.06 -13.70
C PHE A 96 19.03 4.99 -12.98
N PRO A 97 19.37 5.49 -11.78
CA PRO A 97 18.63 6.57 -11.16
C PRO A 97 18.60 7.80 -12.07
N THR A 98 17.46 8.49 -12.07
CA THR A 98 17.24 9.69 -12.87
C THR A 98 17.00 10.89 -11.95
N VAL A 99 17.54 12.04 -12.35
CA VAL A 99 17.41 13.30 -11.60
C VAL A 99 16.94 14.39 -12.56
N MET A 100 15.98 15.22 -12.16
CA MET A 100 15.60 16.37 -13.00
C MET A 100 15.21 17.58 -12.17
N GLY A 101 15.50 18.76 -12.70
CA GLY A 101 15.02 20.05 -12.20
C GLY A 101 13.57 20.29 -12.60
N LEU A 102 12.62 19.99 -11.69
CA LEU A 102 11.18 20.01 -11.97
C LEU A 102 10.69 21.36 -12.52
N SER A 103 11.13 22.46 -11.92
CA SER A 103 10.60 23.81 -12.20
C SER A 103 10.96 24.35 -13.58
N ASN A 104 11.88 23.73 -14.30
CA ASN A 104 12.29 24.15 -15.63
C ASN A 104 11.13 24.06 -16.63
N ILE A 105 10.29 23.02 -16.51
CA ILE A 105 9.16 22.81 -17.42
C ILE A 105 8.20 24.01 -17.50
N SER A 106 7.99 24.68 -16.39
CA SER A 106 7.03 25.76 -16.25
C SER A 106 7.62 27.17 -16.32
N PHE A 107 8.91 27.28 -16.65
CA PHE A 107 9.55 28.60 -16.76
C PHE A 107 8.84 29.45 -17.81
N GLY A 108 8.49 30.69 -17.46
CA GLY A 108 7.72 31.59 -18.32
C GLY A 108 6.20 31.33 -18.38
N MET A 109 5.69 30.29 -17.70
CA MET A 109 4.26 29.94 -17.72
C MET A 109 3.52 30.51 -16.49
N PRO A 110 2.21 30.79 -16.60
CA PRO A 110 1.39 31.13 -15.44
C PRO A 110 1.12 29.90 -14.57
N GLN A 111 0.75 30.10 -13.30
CA GLN A 111 0.34 29.04 -12.38
C GLN A 111 1.33 27.87 -12.28
N ARG A 112 2.62 28.18 -12.28
CA ARG A 112 3.74 27.22 -12.26
C ARG A 112 3.59 26.10 -11.25
N PRO A 113 3.11 26.32 -10.00
CA PRO A 113 2.95 25.24 -9.02
C PRO A 113 2.05 24.11 -9.50
N TYR A 114 0.96 24.40 -10.19
CA TYR A 114 0.05 23.38 -10.74
C TYR A 114 0.70 22.57 -11.88
N LEU A 115 1.35 23.28 -12.83
CA LEU A 115 2.08 22.61 -13.92
C LEU A 115 3.18 21.71 -13.37
N ASN A 116 3.95 22.18 -12.40
CA ASN A 116 5.01 21.41 -11.76
C ASN A 116 4.46 20.15 -11.09
N GLY A 117 3.35 20.26 -10.35
CA GLY A 117 2.72 19.12 -9.69
C GLY A 117 2.26 18.04 -10.68
N GLN A 118 1.54 18.43 -11.73
CA GLN A 118 1.07 17.49 -12.75
C GLN A 118 2.24 16.84 -13.53
N PHE A 119 3.24 17.65 -13.90
CA PHE A 119 4.41 17.14 -14.59
C PHE A 119 5.23 16.17 -13.72
N LEU A 120 5.33 16.44 -12.41
CA LEU A 120 5.98 15.54 -11.47
C LEU A 120 5.31 14.16 -11.43
N THR A 121 3.97 14.13 -11.34
CA THR A 121 3.20 12.87 -11.37
C THR A 121 3.49 12.06 -12.63
N MET A 122 3.46 12.71 -13.79
CA MET A 122 3.77 12.06 -15.06
C MET A 122 5.22 11.56 -15.13
N ALA A 123 6.17 12.37 -14.65
CA ALA A 123 7.58 12.02 -14.68
C ALA A 123 7.92 10.84 -13.76
N LEU A 124 7.35 10.78 -12.56
CA LEU A 124 7.50 9.64 -11.65
C LEU A 124 6.97 8.35 -12.28
N ALA A 125 5.81 8.40 -12.92
CA ALA A 125 5.26 7.25 -13.66
C ALA A 125 6.14 6.81 -14.83
N CYS A 126 6.86 7.76 -15.47
CA CYS A 126 7.79 7.48 -16.57
C CYS A 126 9.19 7.03 -16.11
N GLY A 127 9.47 6.98 -14.80
CA GLY A 127 10.74 6.46 -14.29
C GLY A 127 11.66 7.50 -13.64
N LEU A 128 11.15 8.70 -13.31
CA LEU A 128 11.89 9.63 -12.47
C LEU A 128 12.05 9.05 -11.07
N THR A 129 13.29 9.07 -10.55
CA THR A 129 13.59 8.58 -9.19
C THR A 129 13.87 9.71 -8.21
N THR A 130 14.44 10.82 -8.67
CA THR A 130 14.93 11.90 -7.78
C THR A 130 14.58 13.28 -8.35
N PRO A 131 13.45 13.88 -7.98
CA PRO A 131 13.13 15.24 -8.40
C PRO A 131 13.90 16.29 -7.60
N ILE A 132 14.49 17.29 -8.29
CA ILE A 132 14.98 18.51 -7.67
C ILE A 132 13.81 19.50 -7.64
N MET A 133 13.23 19.71 -6.47
CA MET A 133 12.05 20.57 -6.30
C MET A 133 12.06 21.28 -4.96
N ASN A 134 11.23 22.34 -4.84
CA ASN A 134 10.99 22.96 -3.55
C ASN A 134 10.00 22.11 -2.73
N PRO A 135 10.43 21.51 -1.61
CA PRO A 135 9.56 20.65 -0.79
C PRO A 135 8.43 21.42 -0.08
N LEU A 136 8.55 22.76 0.01
CA LEU A 136 7.51 23.63 0.57
C LEU A 136 6.46 24.03 -0.47
N ASN A 137 6.62 23.64 -1.73
CA ASN A 137 5.61 23.88 -2.77
C ASN A 137 4.50 22.85 -2.61
N TYR A 138 3.38 23.27 -2.04
CA TYR A 138 2.26 22.42 -1.67
C TYR A 138 1.70 21.56 -2.83
N PRO A 139 1.41 22.11 -4.04
CA PRO A 139 0.98 21.30 -5.18
C PRO A 139 1.99 20.22 -5.59
N ALA A 140 3.29 20.54 -5.58
CA ALA A 140 4.33 19.58 -5.92
C ALA A 140 4.48 18.49 -4.83
N LYS A 141 4.37 18.88 -3.55
CA LYS A 141 4.36 17.94 -2.43
C LYS A 141 3.17 16.97 -2.51
N LYS A 142 1.96 17.51 -2.73
CA LYS A 142 0.76 16.69 -2.95
C LYS A 142 0.92 15.70 -4.10
N ALA A 143 1.42 16.19 -5.24
CA ALA A 143 1.67 15.34 -6.39
C ALA A 143 2.67 14.23 -6.07
N PHE A 144 3.76 14.53 -5.35
CA PHE A 144 4.77 13.55 -4.94
C PHE A 144 4.16 12.45 -4.06
N VAL A 145 3.54 12.84 -2.95
CA VAL A 145 2.95 11.89 -1.98
C VAL A 145 1.89 11.01 -2.64
N SER A 146 0.97 11.62 -3.42
CA SER A 146 -0.06 10.85 -4.12
C SER A 146 0.53 9.90 -5.16
N SER A 147 1.57 10.34 -5.89
CA SER A 147 2.21 9.51 -6.92
C SER A 147 2.97 8.33 -6.32
N THR A 148 3.70 8.51 -5.22
CA THR A 148 4.42 7.43 -4.55
C THR A 148 3.48 6.35 -4.04
N THR A 149 2.32 6.75 -3.51
CA THR A 149 1.26 5.82 -3.10
C THR A 149 0.69 5.05 -4.30
N LEU A 150 0.32 5.75 -5.39
CA LEU A 150 -0.23 5.13 -6.60
C LEU A 150 0.77 4.19 -7.30
N LEU A 151 2.06 4.45 -7.19
CA LEU A 151 3.13 3.62 -7.75
C LEU A 151 3.54 2.45 -6.83
N GLY A 152 2.92 2.33 -5.65
CA GLY A 152 3.23 1.27 -4.68
C GLY A 152 4.56 1.48 -3.94
N TRP A 153 5.08 2.72 -3.89
CA TRP A 153 6.33 3.07 -3.20
C TRP A 153 6.09 3.53 -1.75
N ASP A 154 4.84 3.63 -1.34
CA ASP A 154 4.39 3.99 0.00
C ASP A 154 3.67 2.80 0.65
N PRO A 155 4.39 1.90 1.34
CA PRO A 155 3.82 0.70 1.94
C PRO A 155 2.70 1.04 2.93
N GLY A 156 1.53 0.41 2.76
CA GLY A 156 0.36 0.67 3.58
C GLY A 156 -0.20 2.08 3.45
N SER A 157 0.21 2.85 2.43
CA SER A 157 -0.17 4.25 2.22
C SER A 157 0.13 5.15 3.43
N ALA A 158 1.21 4.84 4.16
CA ALA A 158 1.51 5.45 5.45
C ALA A 158 1.77 6.96 5.36
N GLU A 159 2.59 7.40 4.39
CA GLU A 159 2.89 8.82 4.20
C GLU A 159 1.69 9.57 3.62
N PHE A 160 0.90 8.94 2.75
CA PHE A 160 -0.33 9.52 2.23
C PHE A 160 -1.37 9.76 3.34
N ILE A 161 -1.60 8.75 4.18
CA ILE A 161 -2.55 8.86 5.30
C ILE A 161 -2.06 9.90 6.32
N LYS A 162 -0.77 9.96 6.60
CA LYS A 162 -0.17 10.96 7.48
C LYS A 162 -0.36 12.38 6.97
N GLU A 163 -0.25 12.59 5.66
CA GLU A 163 -0.39 13.92 5.05
C GLU A 163 -1.86 14.36 4.93
N TYR A 164 -2.79 13.43 4.64
CA TYR A 164 -4.20 13.77 4.30
C TYR A 164 -5.25 13.15 5.21
N GLY A 165 -4.92 12.14 6.00
CA GLY A 165 -5.89 11.35 6.75
C GLY A 165 -6.62 12.11 7.89
N TYR A 166 -6.17 13.31 8.22
CA TYR A 166 -6.68 14.10 9.35
C TYR A 166 -7.06 15.54 8.95
N GLU A 167 -7.16 15.83 7.65
CA GLU A 167 -7.74 17.09 7.17
C GLU A 167 -9.26 17.02 7.35
N ASP A 168 -9.82 17.90 8.20
CA ASP A 168 -11.26 18.20 8.19
C ASP A 168 -11.61 18.76 6.81
N GLU A 169 -12.58 18.19 6.12
CA GLU A 169 -13.07 18.63 4.81
C GLU A 169 -13.57 20.10 4.81
N THR A 170 -13.67 20.72 6.00
CA THR A 170 -14.20 22.06 6.21
C THR A 170 -13.15 23.18 6.25
N THR A 171 -11.85 22.87 6.24
CA THR A 171 -10.79 23.88 6.29
C THR A 171 -10.17 24.11 4.93
N ALA A 172 -10.36 25.34 4.41
CA ALA A 172 -9.61 25.87 3.27
C ALA A 172 -8.09 25.75 3.51
N PRO A 173 -7.25 25.62 2.45
CA PRO A 173 -5.83 25.28 2.59
C PRO A 173 -5.07 26.38 3.34
N GLY A 174 -4.84 26.15 4.60
CA GLY A 174 -4.05 26.99 5.51
C GLY A 174 -3.10 26.12 6.31
N ASN A 175 -1.85 26.36 6.15
CA ASN A 175 -0.58 26.06 6.83
C ASN A 175 -0.57 25.31 8.20
N SER A 176 -1.39 24.32 8.45
CA SER A 176 -1.23 23.46 9.62
C SER A 176 -1.01 22.02 9.18
N ALA A 177 0.23 21.55 9.31
CA ALA A 177 0.53 20.13 9.15
C ALA A 177 -0.27 19.34 10.19
N PRO A 178 -1.06 18.32 9.79
CA PRO A 178 -1.72 17.45 10.73
C PRO A 178 -0.67 16.72 11.57
N LYS A 179 -0.83 16.71 12.88
CA LYS A 179 -0.06 15.80 13.74
C LYS A 179 -0.58 14.39 13.50
N GLY A 180 0.19 13.59 12.76
CA GLY A 180 -0.04 12.15 12.71
C GLY A 180 -0.02 11.57 14.13
N PRO A 181 -0.63 10.40 14.37
CA PRO A 181 -0.57 9.75 15.68
C PRO A 181 0.90 9.56 16.07
N ASP A 182 1.24 10.07 17.26
CA ASP A 182 2.56 9.84 17.83
C ASP A 182 2.81 8.33 17.88
N LYS A 183 3.90 7.86 17.26
CA LYS A 183 4.34 6.46 17.42
C LYS A 183 4.58 6.23 18.91
N LYS A 184 3.73 5.43 19.52
CA LYS A 184 3.92 5.04 20.92
C LYS A 184 5.12 4.12 20.99
N SER A 185 6.07 4.40 21.87
CA SER A 185 7.12 3.46 22.22
C SER A 185 6.50 2.24 22.92
N PHE A 186 7.06 1.05 22.70
CA PHE A 186 6.61 -0.17 23.36
C PHE A 186 7.30 -0.35 24.72
N ASP A 187 7.41 0.74 25.50
CA ASP A 187 8.17 0.81 26.74
C ASP A 187 7.28 0.73 27.99
N SER A 188 6.03 0.32 27.84
CA SER A 188 5.15 0.09 28.99
C SER A 188 5.63 -1.10 29.80
N ASN A 189 5.54 -1.01 31.12
CA ASN A 189 5.75 -2.14 32.03
C ASN A 189 4.67 -3.22 31.91
N ASP A 190 3.57 -2.96 31.19
CA ASP A 190 2.53 -3.93 30.87
C ASP A 190 2.79 -4.54 29.48
N PRO A 191 3.21 -5.83 29.39
CA PRO A 191 3.46 -6.50 28.12
C PRO A 191 2.23 -6.54 27.20
N LEU A 192 1.02 -6.68 27.77
CA LEU A 192 -0.23 -6.69 26.98
C LEU A 192 -0.52 -5.31 26.38
N ALA A 193 -0.20 -4.23 27.10
CA ALA A 193 -0.33 -2.88 26.56
C ALA A 193 0.64 -2.64 25.38
N ASN A 194 1.86 -3.16 25.46
CA ASN A 194 2.82 -3.09 24.36
C ASN A 194 2.34 -3.87 23.13
N ILE A 195 1.79 -5.06 23.34
CA ILE A 195 1.20 -5.87 22.27
C ILE A 195 0.02 -5.16 21.62
N ARG A 196 -0.91 -4.59 22.42
CA ARG A 196 -2.03 -3.80 21.88
C ARG A 196 -1.54 -2.62 21.04
N ALA A 197 -0.60 -1.85 21.56
CA ALA A 197 -0.03 -0.71 20.84
C ALA A 197 0.66 -1.14 19.54
N CYS A 198 1.37 -2.27 19.53
CA CYS A 198 2.05 -2.82 18.38
C CYS A 198 1.07 -3.24 17.26
N VAL A 199 -0.03 -3.90 17.62
CA VAL A 199 -1.11 -4.25 16.69
C VAL A 199 -1.78 -2.99 16.12
N GLU A 200 -2.15 -2.03 16.99
CA GLU A 200 -2.78 -0.77 16.57
C GLU A 200 -1.91 0.04 15.60
N GLN A 201 -0.58 -0.07 15.71
CA GLN A 201 0.38 0.61 14.85
C GLN A 201 0.75 -0.19 13.60
N GLY A 202 0.39 -1.47 13.51
CA GLY A 202 0.72 -2.33 12.38
C GLY A 202 2.19 -2.73 12.29
N GLU A 203 2.92 -2.80 13.41
CA GLU A 203 4.36 -3.07 13.45
C GLU A 203 4.64 -4.59 13.49
N LYS A 204 4.53 -5.21 12.32
CA LYS A 204 4.58 -6.68 12.12
C LYS A 204 5.88 -7.36 12.59
N GLU A 205 7.01 -6.67 12.50
CA GLU A 205 8.30 -7.24 12.94
C GLU A 205 8.43 -7.19 14.46
N ALA A 206 8.04 -6.07 15.07
CA ALA A 206 8.15 -5.87 16.50
C ALA A 206 7.23 -6.80 17.30
N ILE A 207 6.06 -7.16 16.76
CA ILE A 207 5.08 -8.01 17.48
C ILE A 207 5.63 -9.39 17.79
N ILE A 208 6.48 -9.95 16.92
CA ILE A 208 7.06 -11.29 17.08
C ILE A 208 7.90 -11.35 18.36
N ASP A 209 8.76 -10.35 18.56
CA ASP A 209 9.62 -10.30 19.74
C ASP A 209 8.83 -10.00 21.02
N LEU A 210 7.83 -9.12 20.93
CA LEU A 210 6.94 -8.80 22.06
C LEU A 210 6.15 -10.03 22.52
N VAL A 211 5.62 -10.83 21.59
CA VAL A 211 4.89 -12.07 21.89
C VAL A 211 5.82 -13.11 22.51
N LYS A 212 7.01 -13.34 21.93
CA LYS A 212 7.99 -14.29 22.48
C LYS A 212 8.39 -13.92 23.91
N LYS A 213 8.63 -12.63 24.15
CA LYS A 213 8.96 -12.12 25.47
C LYS A 213 7.81 -12.32 26.46
N ALA A 214 6.59 -11.94 26.08
CA ALA A 214 5.41 -12.08 26.92
C ALA A 214 5.15 -13.55 27.34
N LEU A 215 5.31 -14.49 26.42
CA LEU A 215 5.19 -15.93 26.70
C LEU A 215 6.34 -16.42 27.60
N ALA A 216 7.56 -15.97 27.41
CA ALA A 216 8.72 -16.30 28.25
C ALA A 216 8.56 -15.73 29.68
N ASP A 217 7.92 -14.59 29.83
CA ASP A 217 7.57 -13.95 31.10
C ASP A 217 6.36 -14.63 31.79
N GLY A 218 5.80 -15.68 31.20
CA GLY A 218 4.74 -16.51 31.79
C GLY A 218 3.32 -15.99 31.58
N ILE A 219 3.10 -15.10 30.62
CA ILE A 219 1.74 -14.68 30.27
C ILE A 219 1.02 -15.84 29.57
N ASP A 220 -0.19 -16.13 30.03
CA ASP A 220 -1.03 -17.17 29.46
C ASP A 220 -1.35 -16.85 27.97
N PRO A 221 -1.14 -17.78 27.06
CA PRO A 221 -1.41 -17.57 25.62
C PRO A 221 -2.85 -17.16 25.33
N LEU A 222 -3.81 -17.65 26.10
CA LEU A 222 -5.22 -17.29 25.97
C LEU A 222 -5.48 -15.83 26.39
N ASP A 223 -4.84 -15.39 27.49
CA ASP A 223 -4.88 -14.00 27.93
C ASP A 223 -4.20 -13.06 26.92
N LEU A 224 -3.06 -13.46 26.39
CA LEU A 224 -2.37 -12.73 25.33
C LEU A 224 -3.26 -12.54 24.09
N THR A 225 -3.95 -13.61 23.68
CA THR A 225 -4.89 -13.58 22.56
C THR A 225 -6.09 -12.69 22.84
N LYS A 226 -6.74 -12.84 24.00
CA LYS A 226 -7.97 -12.10 24.32
C LYS A 226 -7.68 -10.65 24.69
N LYS A 227 -6.80 -10.43 25.67
CA LYS A 227 -6.54 -9.10 26.26
C LYS A 227 -5.46 -8.30 25.51
N GLY A 228 -4.62 -8.99 24.74
CA GLY A 228 -3.63 -8.37 23.86
C GLY A 228 -4.18 -8.13 22.46
N LEU A 229 -4.37 -9.21 21.70
CA LEU A 229 -4.65 -9.14 20.27
C LEU A 229 -6.09 -8.76 19.95
N SER A 230 -7.09 -9.45 20.56
CA SER A 230 -8.50 -9.19 20.23
C SER A 230 -8.96 -7.80 20.70
N GLU A 231 -8.54 -7.35 21.90
CA GLU A 231 -8.85 -6.00 22.35
C GLU A 231 -8.23 -4.93 21.44
N ALA A 232 -7.00 -5.14 20.95
CA ALA A 232 -6.38 -4.22 19.99
C ALA A 232 -7.19 -4.10 18.70
N MET A 233 -7.64 -5.23 18.15
CA MET A 233 -8.45 -5.23 16.93
C MET A 233 -9.82 -4.59 17.13
N ASN A 234 -10.44 -4.71 18.30
CA ASN A 234 -11.66 -3.99 18.62
C ASN A 234 -11.43 -2.46 18.58
N VAL A 235 -10.31 -1.99 19.17
CA VAL A 235 -9.94 -0.56 19.13
C VAL A 235 -9.67 -0.10 17.69
N VAL A 236 -8.98 -0.91 16.89
CA VAL A 236 -8.74 -0.64 15.45
C VAL A 236 -10.08 -0.50 14.73
N GLY A 237 -11.02 -1.37 15.02
CA GLY A 237 -12.34 -1.36 14.44
C GLY A 237 -13.17 -0.15 14.79
N ASP A 238 -13.21 0.22 16.05
CA ASP A 238 -13.91 1.42 16.50
C ASP A 238 -13.33 2.68 15.86
N LYS A 239 -12.00 2.75 15.74
CA LYS A 239 -11.32 3.85 15.06
C LYS A 239 -11.63 3.87 13.54
N PHE A 240 -11.69 2.71 12.90
CA PHE A 240 -12.08 2.60 11.50
C PHE A 240 -13.54 3.01 11.28
N GLY A 241 -14.45 2.48 12.10
CA GLY A 241 -15.89 2.83 12.04
C GLY A 241 -16.20 4.31 12.31
N SER A 242 -15.32 4.99 13.09
CA SER A 242 -15.41 6.43 13.35
C SER A 242 -14.62 7.31 12.37
N GLY A 243 -14.03 6.73 11.31
CA GLY A 243 -13.23 7.46 10.32
C GLY A 243 -11.85 7.92 10.81
N LYS A 244 -11.40 7.45 11.97
CA LYS A 244 -10.08 7.79 12.54
C LYS A 244 -8.94 6.90 12.03
N LEU A 245 -9.26 5.77 11.40
CA LEU A 245 -8.32 4.91 10.70
C LEU A 245 -8.85 4.62 9.30
N PHE A 246 -7.93 4.35 8.37
CA PHE A 246 -8.22 4.01 6.99
C PHE A 246 -7.94 2.53 6.73
N LEU A 247 -8.54 1.98 5.66
CA LEU A 247 -8.44 0.56 5.33
C LEU A 247 -7.00 0.00 5.32
N PRO A 248 -5.99 0.68 4.72
CA PRO A 248 -4.62 0.18 4.76
C PRO A 248 -4.08 -0.03 6.17
N GLN A 249 -4.42 0.84 7.13
CA GLN A 249 -4.00 0.71 8.53
C GLN A 249 -4.68 -0.48 9.22
N VAL A 250 -5.95 -0.74 8.91
CA VAL A 250 -6.67 -1.93 9.40
C VAL A 250 -6.03 -3.21 8.88
N MET A 251 -5.63 -3.23 7.59
CA MET A 251 -4.94 -4.38 6.99
C MET A 251 -3.58 -4.63 7.63
N LEU A 252 -2.79 -3.59 7.90
CA LEU A 252 -1.51 -3.71 8.61
C LEU A 252 -1.70 -4.22 10.04
N ALA A 253 -2.72 -3.74 10.76
CA ALA A 253 -3.05 -4.25 12.10
C ALA A 253 -3.44 -5.74 12.05
N ALA A 254 -4.25 -6.15 11.05
CA ALA A 254 -4.64 -7.55 10.86
C ALA A 254 -3.44 -8.44 10.54
N GLU A 255 -2.53 -8.01 9.66
CA GLU A 255 -1.29 -8.74 9.36
C GLU A 255 -0.38 -8.86 10.59
N THR A 256 -0.30 -7.80 11.41
CA THR A 256 0.47 -7.81 12.66
C THR A 256 -0.12 -8.80 13.65
N MET A 257 -1.43 -8.82 13.80
CA MET A 257 -2.14 -9.81 14.62
C MET A 257 -1.90 -11.23 14.11
N GLN A 258 -1.93 -11.46 12.78
CA GLN A 258 -1.63 -12.78 12.19
C GLN A 258 -0.21 -13.26 12.52
N ALA A 259 0.78 -12.36 12.44
CA ALA A 259 2.15 -12.69 12.81
C ALA A 259 2.25 -13.09 14.29
N ALA A 260 1.54 -12.39 15.18
CA ALA A 260 1.44 -12.73 16.59
C ALA A 260 0.84 -14.14 16.80
N PHE A 261 -0.28 -14.44 16.14
CA PHE A 261 -0.93 -15.76 16.22
C PHE A 261 -0.01 -16.89 15.74
N ASN A 262 0.68 -16.69 14.62
CA ASN A 262 1.62 -17.69 14.12
C ASN A 262 2.73 -17.96 15.14
N THR A 263 3.27 -16.91 15.75
CA THR A 263 4.29 -17.01 16.79
C THR A 263 3.78 -17.76 18.03
N ILE A 264 2.54 -17.50 18.46
CA ILE A 264 1.90 -18.22 19.57
C ILE A 264 1.74 -19.71 19.22
N LYS A 265 1.24 -20.04 18.03
CA LYS A 265 1.05 -21.41 17.58
C LYS A 265 2.35 -22.24 17.50
N GLU A 266 3.46 -21.58 17.15
CA GLU A 266 4.78 -22.25 17.09
C GLU A 266 5.32 -22.63 18.48
N ILE A 267 4.93 -21.89 19.51
CA ILE A 267 5.45 -22.07 20.89
C ILE A 267 4.56 -22.99 21.71
N ILE A 268 3.25 -23.04 21.44
CA ILE A 268 2.29 -23.86 22.16
C ILE A 268 2.23 -25.28 21.60
N PRO A 269 2.27 -26.34 22.44
CA PRO A 269 2.07 -27.72 21.99
C PRO A 269 0.69 -27.90 21.33
N ALA A 270 0.63 -28.74 20.29
CA ALA A 270 -0.58 -29.01 19.50
C ALA A 270 -1.83 -29.46 20.29
N SER A 271 -1.69 -29.81 21.57
CA SER A 271 -2.78 -30.19 22.48
C SER A 271 -3.61 -29.02 23.02
N GLU A 272 -3.14 -27.78 22.85
CA GLU A 272 -3.79 -26.56 23.34
C GLU A 272 -4.19 -25.60 22.21
N SER A 273 -4.43 -26.14 21.00
CA SER A 273 -4.69 -25.31 19.82
C SER A 273 -5.93 -24.42 19.97
N LEU A 274 -5.76 -23.15 19.67
CA LEU A 274 -6.81 -22.12 19.61
C LEU A 274 -7.73 -22.32 18.37
N ASP A 275 -7.97 -23.56 17.92
CA ASP A 275 -8.83 -23.85 16.78
C ASP A 275 -10.30 -23.61 17.18
N LYS A 276 -10.84 -22.47 16.76
CA LYS A 276 -12.24 -22.11 16.95
C LYS A 276 -13.20 -22.75 15.96
N GLY A 277 -12.66 -23.56 15.04
CA GLY A 277 -13.44 -24.25 14.01
C GLY A 277 -13.26 -23.64 12.60
N THR A 278 -13.92 -24.29 11.64
CA THR A 278 -13.80 -23.92 10.21
C THR A 278 -14.96 -23.01 9.81
N VAL A 279 -14.64 -21.94 9.07
CA VAL A 279 -15.59 -21.02 8.43
C VAL A 279 -15.38 -21.07 6.93
N VAL A 280 -16.47 -21.27 6.18
CA VAL A 280 -16.49 -21.13 4.72
C VAL A 280 -16.87 -19.68 4.40
N VAL A 281 -16.17 -19.03 3.49
CA VAL A 281 -16.55 -17.67 3.02
C VAL A 281 -16.66 -17.64 1.51
N ALA A 282 -17.66 -16.89 1.00
CA ALA A 282 -17.93 -16.78 -0.43
C ALA A 282 -18.62 -15.45 -0.77
N THR A 283 -18.34 -14.93 -1.96
CA THR A 283 -19.20 -13.93 -2.60
C THR A 283 -20.20 -14.65 -3.49
N VAL A 284 -21.48 -14.29 -3.38
CA VAL A 284 -22.58 -14.96 -4.06
C VAL A 284 -22.47 -14.92 -5.58
N LYS A 285 -23.21 -15.82 -6.25
CA LYS A 285 -23.28 -15.94 -7.72
C LYS A 285 -23.61 -14.60 -8.39
N GLY A 286 -22.87 -14.27 -9.47
CA GLY A 286 -23.02 -13.05 -10.24
C GLY A 286 -22.36 -11.81 -9.62
N ASP A 287 -21.82 -11.90 -8.41
CA ASP A 287 -21.09 -10.81 -7.77
C ASP A 287 -19.56 -11.06 -7.82
N ILE A 288 -18.83 -10.10 -8.40
CA ILE A 288 -17.38 -10.17 -8.58
C ILE A 288 -16.60 -9.40 -7.52
N HIS A 289 -17.29 -8.73 -6.60
CA HIS A 289 -16.69 -7.92 -5.57
C HIS A 289 -16.35 -8.78 -4.35
N ASP A 290 -15.06 -8.93 -4.07
CA ASP A 290 -14.56 -9.80 -2.99
C ASP A 290 -13.76 -9.08 -1.89
N LEU A 291 -13.52 -7.76 -2.04
CA LEU A 291 -12.72 -7.01 -1.07
C LEU A 291 -13.27 -7.10 0.36
N GLY A 292 -14.58 -6.90 0.53
CA GLY A 292 -15.23 -7.00 1.85
C GLY A 292 -15.13 -8.41 2.44
N LYS A 293 -15.35 -9.44 1.62
CA LYS A 293 -15.20 -10.84 2.00
C LYS A 293 -13.76 -11.15 2.44
N ASN A 294 -12.77 -10.66 1.69
CA ASN A 294 -11.35 -10.90 2.00
C ASN A 294 -10.94 -10.25 3.33
N ILE A 295 -11.48 -9.08 3.64
CA ILE A 295 -11.28 -8.41 4.93
C ILE A 295 -11.89 -9.26 6.07
N VAL A 296 -13.14 -9.71 5.91
CA VAL A 296 -13.81 -10.58 6.89
C VAL A 296 -13.04 -11.88 7.08
N ALA A 297 -12.61 -12.52 6.00
CA ALA A 297 -11.80 -13.74 6.03
C ALA A 297 -10.52 -13.56 6.84
N ALA A 298 -9.76 -12.49 6.54
CA ALA A 298 -8.53 -12.18 7.26
C ALA A 298 -8.77 -11.91 8.75
N LEU A 299 -9.83 -11.20 9.09
CA LEU A 299 -10.17 -10.92 10.50
C LEU A 299 -10.61 -12.17 11.26
N LEU A 300 -11.40 -13.06 10.65
CA LEU A 300 -11.79 -14.32 11.24
C LEU A 300 -10.58 -15.26 11.41
N GLU A 301 -9.71 -15.34 10.40
CA GLU A 301 -8.48 -16.12 10.46
C GLU A 301 -7.58 -15.62 11.60
N ASN A 302 -7.44 -14.31 11.74
CA ASN A 302 -6.69 -13.65 12.81
C ASN A 302 -7.30 -13.93 14.20
N ASN A 303 -8.59 -14.25 14.27
CA ASN A 303 -9.25 -14.64 15.52
C ASN A 303 -9.24 -16.14 15.80
N GLY A 304 -8.46 -16.92 15.03
CA GLY A 304 -8.23 -18.34 15.28
C GLY A 304 -9.21 -19.28 14.59
N TYR A 305 -9.97 -18.80 13.61
CA TYR A 305 -10.79 -19.66 12.75
C TYR A 305 -9.97 -20.17 11.57
N LYS A 306 -10.26 -21.39 11.13
CA LYS A 306 -9.73 -21.93 9.87
C LYS A 306 -10.64 -21.46 8.73
N ILE A 307 -10.11 -20.70 7.78
CA ILE A 307 -10.87 -20.16 6.66
C ILE A 307 -10.77 -21.06 5.44
N VAL A 308 -11.93 -21.31 4.82
CA VAL A 308 -12.07 -21.92 3.49
C VAL A 308 -12.70 -20.88 2.59
N ASP A 309 -11.86 -20.14 1.87
CA ASP A 309 -12.29 -19.09 0.95
C ASP A 309 -12.59 -19.69 -0.43
N LEU A 310 -13.85 -19.57 -0.86
CA LEU A 310 -14.31 -20.06 -2.17
C LEU A 310 -14.20 -19.00 -3.27
N GLY A 311 -13.79 -17.78 -2.91
CA GLY A 311 -13.67 -16.68 -3.87
C GLY A 311 -14.99 -15.96 -4.14
N LYS A 312 -15.18 -15.58 -5.39
CA LYS A 312 -16.31 -14.76 -5.87
C LYS A 312 -17.08 -15.48 -6.97
N ASP A 313 -18.32 -15.02 -7.25
CA ASP A 313 -19.22 -15.60 -8.27
C ASP A 313 -19.47 -17.10 -8.00
N VAL A 314 -19.75 -17.47 -6.74
CA VAL A 314 -19.83 -18.84 -6.29
C VAL A 314 -21.26 -19.35 -6.32
N ASP A 315 -21.48 -20.49 -6.98
CA ASP A 315 -22.79 -21.13 -7.04
C ASP A 315 -23.19 -21.71 -5.65
N PRO A 316 -24.48 -21.66 -5.28
CA PRO A 316 -24.98 -22.16 -4.00
C PRO A 316 -24.60 -23.63 -3.72
N GLU A 317 -24.58 -24.48 -4.74
CA GLU A 317 -24.23 -25.90 -4.63
C GLU A 317 -22.75 -26.09 -4.24
N VAL A 318 -21.85 -25.24 -4.74
CA VAL A 318 -20.42 -25.26 -4.39
C VAL A 318 -20.25 -24.87 -2.93
N ILE A 319 -20.99 -23.87 -2.45
CA ILE A 319 -20.97 -23.46 -1.05
C ILE A 319 -21.46 -24.58 -0.14
N VAL A 320 -22.58 -25.20 -0.49
CA VAL A 320 -23.15 -26.35 0.23
C VAL A 320 -22.15 -27.51 0.30
N GLN A 321 -21.48 -27.83 -0.80
CA GLN A 321 -20.50 -28.91 -0.85
C GLN A 321 -19.27 -28.57 0.04
N ALA A 322 -18.77 -27.36 -0.04
CA ALA A 322 -17.64 -26.92 0.80
C ALA A 322 -17.97 -26.97 2.31
N ILE A 323 -19.18 -26.62 2.70
CA ILE A 323 -19.64 -26.74 4.08
C ILE A 323 -19.58 -28.23 4.54
N LYS A 324 -20.07 -29.15 3.72
CA LYS A 324 -20.04 -30.60 4.01
C LYS A 324 -18.63 -31.15 4.14
N ASP A 325 -17.79 -30.84 3.16
CA ASP A 325 -16.43 -31.37 3.07
C ASP A 325 -15.55 -30.91 4.23
N ASN A 326 -15.76 -29.69 4.68
CA ASN A 326 -14.99 -29.07 5.75
C ASN A 326 -15.68 -29.11 7.12
N LYS A 327 -16.90 -29.67 7.20
CA LYS A 327 -17.73 -29.71 8.42
C LYS A 327 -17.83 -28.31 9.06
N ALA A 328 -18.01 -27.28 8.24
CA ALA A 328 -17.96 -25.91 8.69
C ALA A 328 -19.17 -25.58 9.58
N ALA A 329 -18.91 -25.04 10.76
CA ALA A 329 -19.94 -24.62 11.69
C ALA A 329 -20.55 -23.27 11.33
N LEU A 330 -19.83 -22.46 10.56
CA LEU A 330 -20.23 -21.14 10.08
C LEU A 330 -19.92 -20.98 8.59
N VAL A 331 -20.80 -20.32 7.87
CA VAL A 331 -20.56 -19.84 6.50
C VAL A 331 -20.82 -18.33 6.45
N GLY A 332 -19.91 -17.59 5.88
CA GLY A 332 -20.04 -16.16 5.60
C GLY A 332 -20.29 -15.94 4.09
N ILE A 333 -21.43 -15.36 3.73
CA ILE A 333 -21.76 -15.02 2.35
C ILE A 333 -21.99 -13.52 2.20
N CYS A 334 -21.49 -12.95 1.12
CA CYS A 334 -21.60 -11.50 0.91
C CYS A 334 -22.08 -11.14 -0.50
N SER A 335 -22.70 -9.96 -0.59
CA SER A 335 -23.10 -9.31 -1.84
C SER A 335 -22.86 -7.80 -1.75
N LEU A 336 -22.32 -7.21 -2.81
CA LEU A 336 -22.08 -5.77 -2.89
C LEU A 336 -23.10 -5.04 -3.77
N MET A 337 -23.81 -5.76 -4.64
CA MET A 337 -24.77 -5.18 -5.58
C MET A 337 -26.21 -5.57 -5.21
N THR A 338 -27.14 -4.63 -5.36
CA THR A 338 -28.58 -4.90 -5.17
C THR A 338 -29.12 -5.95 -6.13
N THR A 339 -28.53 -6.07 -7.32
CA THR A 339 -28.90 -7.06 -8.36
C THR A 339 -28.49 -8.48 -7.98
N THR A 340 -27.50 -8.65 -7.12
CA THR A 340 -27.01 -9.97 -6.67
C THR A 340 -27.49 -10.37 -5.28
N MET A 341 -28.15 -9.46 -4.54
CA MET A 341 -28.77 -9.76 -3.24
C MET A 341 -29.68 -10.99 -3.23
N PRO A 342 -30.55 -11.24 -4.25
CA PRO A 342 -31.39 -12.44 -4.27
C PRO A 342 -30.62 -13.76 -4.28
N GLN A 343 -29.34 -13.74 -4.63
CA GLN A 343 -28.47 -14.93 -4.55
C GLN A 343 -28.11 -15.30 -3.10
N ILE A 344 -28.20 -14.34 -2.16
CA ILE A 344 -28.12 -14.64 -0.73
C ILE A 344 -29.28 -15.55 -0.34
N ASP A 345 -30.53 -15.19 -0.73
CA ASP A 345 -31.72 -15.99 -0.45
C ASP A 345 -31.60 -17.40 -1.04
N ASN A 346 -31.16 -17.51 -2.29
CA ASN A 346 -30.95 -18.79 -2.97
C ASN A 346 -29.92 -19.64 -2.23
N THR A 347 -28.83 -19.03 -1.77
CA THR A 347 -27.73 -19.73 -1.07
C THR A 347 -28.21 -20.20 0.30
N VAL A 348 -28.89 -19.35 1.07
CA VAL A 348 -29.46 -19.71 2.39
C VAL A 348 -30.45 -20.85 2.23
N ALA A 349 -31.38 -20.75 1.24
CA ALA A 349 -32.35 -21.80 0.95
C ALA A 349 -31.69 -23.15 0.58
N ALA A 350 -30.62 -23.12 -0.24
CA ALA A 350 -29.87 -24.31 -0.61
C ALA A 350 -29.19 -24.98 0.62
N ILE A 351 -28.60 -24.17 1.51
CA ILE A 351 -27.97 -24.66 2.76
C ILE A 351 -29.03 -25.35 3.65
N ARG A 352 -30.20 -24.71 3.83
CA ARG A 352 -31.30 -25.25 4.64
C ARG A 352 -31.92 -26.51 4.00
N ALA A 353 -32.11 -26.51 2.70
CA ALA A 353 -32.60 -27.68 1.96
C ALA A 353 -31.64 -28.88 2.04
N ALA A 354 -30.33 -28.63 2.15
CA ALA A 354 -29.35 -29.68 2.35
C ALA A 354 -29.34 -30.28 3.79
N GLY A 355 -30.18 -29.79 4.69
CA GLY A 355 -30.29 -30.26 6.09
C GLY A 355 -29.08 -29.91 6.96
N LEU A 356 -28.32 -28.89 6.59
CA LEU A 356 -27.12 -28.49 7.32
C LEU A 356 -27.45 -27.56 8.50
N ASN A 357 -26.89 -27.86 9.67
CA ASN A 357 -27.01 -27.04 10.89
C ASN A 357 -25.95 -25.92 10.94
N THR A 358 -25.33 -25.62 9.81
CA THR A 358 -24.34 -24.54 9.71
C THR A 358 -25.01 -23.19 9.94
N LYS A 359 -24.40 -22.35 10.79
CA LYS A 359 -24.79 -20.96 10.94
C LYS A 359 -24.47 -20.17 9.69
N VAL A 360 -25.39 -19.33 9.25
CA VAL A 360 -25.21 -18.49 8.07
C VAL A 360 -25.05 -17.04 8.51
N MET A 361 -23.92 -16.47 8.24
CA MET A 361 -23.61 -15.06 8.40
C MET A 361 -23.70 -14.37 7.04
N VAL A 362 -24.38 -13.24 6.99
CA VAL A 362 -24.51 -12.42 5.76
C VAL A 362 -23.97 -11.02 5.99
N GLY A 363 -23.38 -10.43 4.93
CA GLY A 363 -22.87 -9.08 4.95
C GLY A 363 -22.69 -8.51 3.54
N GLY A 364 -22.21 -7.27 3.48
CA GLY A 364 -21.99 -6.55 2.24
C GLY A 364 -22.64 -5.17 2.24
N ALA A 365 -22.17 -4.26 1.40
CA ALA A 365 -22.54 -2.85 1.44
C ALA A 365 -24.06 -2.57 1.20
N VAL A 366 -24.75 -3.50 0.55
CA VAL A 366 -26.19 -3.38 0.23
C VAL A 366 -27.06 -4.20 1.18
N VAL A 367 -26.47 -5.04 2.03
CA VAL A 367 -27.20 -5.92 2.95
C VAL A 367 -27.54 -5.15 4.23
N SER A 368 -28.78 -5.23 4.66
CA SER A 368 -29.25 -4.69 5.95
C SER A 368 -29.63 -5.81 6.92
N GLN A 369 -29.78 -5.47 8.20
CA GLN A 369 -30.28 -6.43 9.19
C GLN A 369 -31.66 -6.99 8.80
N GLU A 370 -32.57 -6.12 8.34
CA GLU A 370 -33.92 -6.53 7.91
C GLU A 370 -33.86 -7.54 6.75
N TYR A 371 -32.95 -7.32 5.79
CA TYR A 371 -32.77 -8.24 4.69
C TYR A 371 -32.18 -9.58 5.15
N ALA A 372 -31.21 -9.55 6.04
CA ALA A 372 -30.63 -10.76 6.63
C ALA A 372 -31.68 -11.63 7.34
N ASP A 373 -32.57 -10.98 8.10
CA ASP A 373 -33.67 -11.65 8.80
C ASP A 373 -34.65 -12.25 7.81
N GLN A 374 -35.01 -11.54 6.72
CA GLN A 374 -35.90 -12.03 5.64
C GLN A 374 -35.30 -13.20 4.89
N ALA A 375 -34.00 -13.17 4.60
CA ALA A 375 -33.28 -14.24 3.94
C ALA A 375 -33.09 -15.50 4.84
N GLY A 376 -33.44 -15.42 6.12
CA GLY A 376 -33.25 -16.52 7.08
C GLY A 376 -31.79 -16.77 7.48
N ALA A 377 -30.96 -15.74 7.43
CA ALA A 377 -29.62 -15.80 7.96
C ALA A 377 -29.63 -15.81 9.51
N ASP A 378 -28.61 -16.42 10.10
CA ASP A 378 -28.48 -16.47 11.56
C ASP A 378 -27.76 -15.23 12.12
N ILE A 379 -26.91 -14.61 11.32
CA ILE A 379 -26.03 -13.50 11.74
C ILE A 379 -25.98 -12.46 10.62
N TYR A 380 -26.10 -11.20 10.98
CA TYR A 380 -25.77 -10.07 10.10
C TYR A 380 -24.48 -9.41 10.56
N ALA A 381 -23.53 -9.28 9.65
CA ALA A 381 -22.28 -8.56 9.89
C ALA A 381 -22.24 -7.30 9.01
N LYS A 382 -22.46 -6.12 9.61
CA LYS A 382 -22.38 -4.84 8.90
C LYS A 382 -20.97 -4.50 8.38
N ASP A 383 -19.95 -5.05 9.04
CA ASP A 383 -18.54 -4.88 8.74
C ASP A 383 -17.71 -6.08 9.24
N GLY A 384 -16.43 -6.07 8.93
CA GLY A 384 -15.52 -7.16 9.30
C GLY A 384 -15.36 -7.37 10.81
N ILE A 385 -15.61 -6.34 11.62
CA ILE A 385 -15.48 -6.40 13.06
C ILE A 385 -16.74 -7.01 13.68
N ALA A 386 -17.91 -6.63 13.17
CA ALA A 386 -19.15 -7.26 13.54
C ALA A 386 -19.16 -8.76 13.18
N ALA A 387 -18.41 -9.18 12.17
CA ALA A 387 -18.28 -10.58 11.78
C ALA A 387 -17.49 -11.43 12.80
N VAL A 388 -16.64 -10.83 13.59
CA VAL A 388 -15.76 -11.51 14.57
C VAL A 388 -16.37 -11.55 15.95
N ASN A 389 -17.17 -10.55 16.32
CA ASN A 389 -17.86 -10.40 17.63
C ASN A 389 -19.17 -11.18 17.67
#